data_4c6cff32f9c591bbc35c27aba1f2cddc
#
_entry.id   4c6cff32f9c591bbc35c27aba1f2cddc
#
_cell.length_a   1.000
_cell.length_b   1.000
_cell.length_c   1.000
_cell.angle_alpha   90.00
_cell.angle_beta   90.00
_cell.angle_gamma   90.00
#
_symmetry.space_group_name_H-M   'P 1'
#
loop_
_entity.id
_entity.type
_entity.pdbx_description
1 polymer ?
#
loop_
_entity_poly.entity_id
_entity_poly.type
_entity_poly.pdbx_seq_one_letter_code
_entity_poly.pdbx_strand_id
1 'polypeptide(L)'
;MITRMTVPFLSTINQAFLALLIMLPGFANAQSSSFPPVTDEMLQNPDDGDWLMWRRTLDSWGYSPLSEINRENVGELRMVWTRDLATGTGEITPLAYNGMLFVPQANDVIEALDAKSGDFIWGYSRDIPEDLYEMVGGNARNNRNLAIYEDKIINTSDDNHIFALDALTGREVWETEILDYQVNSATHSSGPIIADGLAISGRSCRPWGGPNACIVAAHNASTGEEVWRRRLIPAPGEPGDETWGDVAFEDRHHVGSWMVPSYDPELGLIIMGTSVTSPAPKFYLGGTDLAHLYHNSTLALEVETGEIRWYYQHMNDHWDLDHPFERLLVETEVSPDPDEVTWINPNLQPGERRKVITGIPGKTGIVYTLDIETGEFLWATPTIEQNVVIDIDGATGEVTENPEIIFREAEQIVFVCPTWLGGKDWEAGAYSPLTNIMYYPLRNSCANMLATGNFESERARALTEGGQGGLAIYQLAARHQITPGTDNLGTVRAVSAETGRTEWLFETRAGTMSVVATGGGLIFGGDANGRFRAFDHETGEVLWEINLGSPVSGYPIAFAVDGKQYIAVNTGGGQSSMTPELRPSRGTNLYVFALPD
;
A
#
# COMPACT_ATOMS: atom_id res chain seq x y z
N MET A 1 -31.71 54.30 40.49
CA MET A 1 -31.73 54.59 41.94
C MET A 1 -30.54 53.84 42.51
N ILE A 2 -29.43 54.55 42.70
CA ILE A 2 -28.90 55.00 43.98
C ILE A 2 -28.42 53.77 44.81
N THR A 3 -27.17 53.56 45.21
CA THR A 3 -26.17 54.53 45.69
C THR A 3 -24.79 53.87 45.76
N ARG A 4 -23.79 54.63 45.42
CA ARG A 4 -22.35 54.45 45.73
C ARG A 4 -22.13 54.56 47.24
N MET A 5 -21.18 53.84 47.77
CA MET A 5 -20.37 54.39 48.89
C MET A 5 -18.91 53.96 48.77
N THR A 6 -18.06 54.91 48.92
CA THR A 6 -16.63 54.95 48.80
C THR A 6 -15.97 55.03 50.18
N VAL A 7 -14.77 54.34 50.30
CA VAL A 7 -13.49 54.85 50.91
C VAL A 7 -13.42 55.09 52.43
N PRO A 8 -12.25 55.12 53.12
CA PRO A 8 -10.88 54.71 52.89
C PRO A 8 -10.18 54.13 54.18
N PHE A 9 -8.93 53.74 54.14
CA PHE A 9 -7.72 54.31 54.80
C PHE A 9 -6.68 53.27 55.22
N LEU A 10 -5.52 53.53 54.75
CA LEU A 10 -4.16 53.25 55.18
C LEU A 10 -3.91 52.63 56.57
N SER A 11 -2.95 51.69 56.61
CA SER A 11 -1.78 51.81 57.50
C SER A 11 -0.63 50.91 57.06
N THR A 12 0.50 51.52 56.93
CA THR A 12 1.89 51.05 56.77
C THR A 12 2.28 50.12 57.91
N ILE A 13 3.05 49.03 57.64
CA ILE A 13 4.11 48.52 58.53
C ILE A 13 5.08 47.63 57.73
N ASN A 14 6.30 48.12 57.68
CA ASN A 14 7.65 47.52 57.76
C ASN A 14 8.01 46.22 56.98
N GLN A 15 9.03 46.43 56.19
CA GLN A 15 9.97 45.50 55.61
C GLN A 15 10.70 44.62 56.62
N ALA A 16 10.70 43.32 56.34
CA ALA A 16 11.82 42.45 56.73
C ALA A 16 12.23 41.63 55.48
N PHE A 17 13.37 41.97 54.92
CA PHE A 17 14.00 41.17 53.88
C PHE A 17 14.51 39.86 54.49
N LEU A 18 13.90 38.74 54.10
CA LEU A 18 14.47 37.42 54.31
C LEU A 18 14.94 36.95 52.94
N ALA A 19 16.24 37.00 52.69
CA ALA A 19 16.83 36.44 51.48
C ALA A 19 16.77 34.91 51.53
N LEU A 20 15.81 34.34 50.79
CA LEU A 20 15.74 32.89 50.55
C LEU A 20 16.63 32.59 49.32
N LEU A 21 17.80 32.00 49.57
CA LEU A 21 18.65 31.41 48.53
C LEU A 21 17.89 30.21 47.97
N ILE A 22 17.21 30.40 46.85
CA ILE A 22 16.70 29.28 46.03
C ILE A 22 17.91 28.72 45.29
N MET A 23 18.44 27.58 45.75
CA MET A 23 19.27 26.71 44.94
C MET A 23 18.40 26.19 43.78
N LEU A 24 18.58 26.75 42.59
CA LEU A 24 18.09 26.16 41.34
C LEU A 24 18.80 24.81 41.18
N PRO A 25 18.08 23.71 41.02
CA PRO A 25 18.72 22.46 40.58
C PRO A 25 19.38 22.73 39.22
N GLY A 26 20.62 22.30 39.11
CA GLY A 26 21.39 22.42 37.87
C GLY A 26 20.58 21.85 36.74
N PHE A 27 20.44 22.61 35.65
CA PHE A 27 20.02 22.07 34.39
C PHE A 27 21.01 20.95 34.06
N ALA A 28 20.55 19.70 34.17
CA ALA A 28 21.22 18.60 33.53
C ALA A 28 21.41 19.01 32.07
N ASN A 29 22.63 19.01 31.59
CA ASN A 29 22.89 19.09 30.15
C ASN A 29 22.03 17.99 29.51
N ALA A 30 20.95 18.36 28.83
CA ALA A 30 20.37 17.53 27.85
C ALA A 30 21.48 17.28 26.80
N GLN A 31 22.11 16.12 26.85
CA GLN A 31 22.84 15.63 25.69
C GLN A 31 21.86 15.78 24.54
N SER A 32 22.19 16.59 23.55
CA SER A 32 21.51 16.56 22.27
C SER A 32 21.75 15.13 21.74
N SER A 33 20.77 14.26 21.91
CA SER A 33 20.77 12.96 21.25
C SER A 33 20.73 13.28 19.76
N SER A 34 21.88 13.18 19.08
CA SER A 34 21.92 13.27 17.64
C SER A 34 21.15 12.08 17.08
N PHE A 35 20.20 12.31 16.19
CA PHE A 35 19.54 11.25 15.47
C PHE A 35 20.59 10.59 14.54
N PRO A 36 20.82 9.28 14.63
CA PRO A 36 21.73 8.61 13.71
C PRO A 36 21.17 8.71 12.28
N PRO A 37 21.97 9.20 11.31
CA PRO A 37 21.45 9.36 9.94
C PRO A 37 21.23 8.01 9.28
N VAL A 38 20.07 7.83 8.63
CA VAL A 38 19.76 6.66 7.80
C VAL A 38 20.42 6.85 6.43
N THR A 39 21.14 5.83 5.97
CA THR A 39 21.89 5.83 4.69
C THR A 39 21.31 4.83 3.72
N ASP A 40 21.69 4.93 2.43
CA ASP A 40 21.31 3.94 1.40
C ASP A 40 21.77 2.52 1.77
N GLU A 41 22.96 2.37 2.40
CA GLU A 41 23.45 1.08 2.88
C GLU A 41 22.53 0.46 3.94
N MET A 42 22.02 1.29 4.87
CA MET A 42 21.06 0.84 5.88
C MET A 42 19.69 0.49 5.27
N LEU A 43 19.25 1.20 4.23
CA LEU A 43 18.02 0.88 3.52
C LEU A 43 18.13 -0.42 2.72
N GLN A 44 19.32 -0.73 2.18
CA GLN A 44 19.61 -1.99 1.51
C GLN A 44 19.74 -3.16 2.50
N ASN A 45 20.35 -2.92 3.66
CA ASN A 45 20.62 -3.92 4.70
C ASN A 45 20.29 -3.36 6.09
N PRO A 46 18.98 -3.22 6.43
CA PRO A 46 18.58 -2.69 7.73
C PRO A 46 18.96 -3.64 8.88
N ASP A 47 19.34 -3.09 10.03
CA ASP A 47 19.53 -3.87 11.26
C ASP A 47 18.26 -4.69 11.56
N ASP A 48 18.41 -5.88 12.15
CA ASP A 48 17.32 -6.82 12.38
C ASP A 48 16.14 -6.19 13.13
N GLY A 49 16.40 -5.27 14.05
CA GLY A 49 15.41 -4.58 14.86
C GLY A 49 14.70 -3.42 14.17
N ASP A 50 15.20 -2.97 13.02
CA ASP A 50 14.70 -1.78 12.34
C ASP A 50 13.65 -2.11 11.27
N TRP A 51 12.71 -1.16 11.08
CA TRP A 51 11.73 -1.17 10.00
C TRP A 51 11.74 0.17 9.30
N LEU A 52 12.62 0.32 8.27
CA LEU A 52 12.99 1.62 7.70
C LEU A 52 12.14 2.06 6.50
N MET A 53 11.30 1.18 5.96
CA MET A 53 10.47 1.48 4.78
C MET A 53 9.24 0.59 4.72
N TRP A 54 8.39 0.83 3.72
CA TRP A 54 7.13 0.19 3.41
C TRP A 54 7.04 -1.30 3.76
N ARG A 55 7.84 -2.19 3.19
CA ARG A 55 7.83 -3.64 3.48
C ARG A 55 9.14 -4.12 4.13
N ARG A 56 9.80 -3.25 4.89
CA ARG A 56 11.07 -3.39 5.58
C ARG A 56 12.30 -3.32 4.67
N THR A 57 12.27 -3.94 3.50
CA THR A 57 13.40 -4.03 2.56
C THR A 57 12.99 -3.59 1.16
N LEU A 58 13.95 -3.19 0.34
CA LEU A 58 13.76 -2.64 -1.00
C LEU A 58 13.13 -3.64 -1.98
N ASP A 59 13.25 -4.94 -1.70
CA ASP A 59 12.65 -6.06 -2.43
C ASP A 59 11.18 -6.32 -2.08
N SER A 60 10.60 -5.53 -1.18
CA SER A 60 9.20 -5.59 -0.73
C SER A 60 8.80 -6.91 -0.06
N TRP A 61 9.71 -7.65 0.56
CA TRP A 61 9.41 -8.97 1.13
C TRP A 61 8.40 -8.96 2.27
N GLY A 62 8.28 -7.87 3.03
CA GLY A 62 7.44 -7.88 4.23
C GLY A 62 7.90 -8.94 5.23
N TYR A 63 9.21 -9.07 5.39
CA TYR A 63 9.87 -10.05 6.24
C TYR A 63 10.76 -9.38 7.28
N SER A 64 10.68 -9.85 8.53
CA SER A 64 11.61 -9.49 9.61
C SER A 64 12.42 -10.71 10.01
N PRO A 65 13.75 -10.64 10.14
CA PRO A 65 14.58 -11.76 10.59
C PRO A 65 14.45 -12.03 12.10
N LEU A 66 13.76 -11.17 12.85
CA LEU A 66 13.55 -11.35 14.29
C LEU A 66 12.85 -12.67 14.61
N SER A 67 13.32 -13.37 15.64
CA SER A 67 12.89 -14.73 15.99
C SER A 67 12.67 -14.96 17.51
N GLU A 68 12.72 -13.91 18.33
CA GLU A 68 12.37 -14.02 19.75
C GLU A 68 10.93 -14.51 19.91
N ILE A 69 9.98 -13.92 19.14
CA ILE A 69 8.62 -14.42 19.05
C ILE A 69 8.60 -15.50 17.97
N ASN A 70 8.26 -16.72 18.36
CA ASN A 70 8.36 -17.89 17.50
C ASN A 70 7.20 -18.87 17.74
N ARG A 71 7.19 -19.99 16.99
CA ARG A 71 6.12 -21.01 17.04
C ARG A 71 5.88 -21.60 18.42
N GLU A 72 6.89 -21.65 19.29
CA GLU A 72 6.78 -22.29 20.60
C GLU A 72 6.18 -21.36 21.66
N ASN A 73 6.40 -20.02 21.52
CA ASN A 73 6.05 -19.05 22.55
C ASN A 73 5.00 -18.02 22.12
N VAL A 74 4.59 -17.96 20.84
CA VAL A 74 3.61 -16.98 20.35
C VAL A 74 2.28 -17.04 21.10
N GLY A 75 1.91 -18.17 21.69
CA GLY A 75 0.74 -18.32 22.56
C GLY A 75 0.76 -17.41 23.80
N GLU A 76 1.94 -16.92 24.19
CA GLU A 76 2.13 -16.00 25.32
C GLU A 76 2.09 -14.51 24.91
N LEU A 77 1.99 -14.21 23.61
CA LEU A 77 2.01 -12.85 23.07
C LEU A 77 0.87 -12.02 23.66
N ARG A 78 1.19 -10.81 24.12
CA ARG A 78 0.24 -9.89 24.76
C ARG A 78 0.36 -8.48 24.21
N MET A 79 -0.76 -7.76 24.17
CA MET A 79 -0.75 -6.33 23.91
C MET A 79 -0.05 -5.61 25.06
N VAL A 80 0.97 -4.82 24.73
CA VAL A 80 1.75 -4.03 25.71
C VAL A 80 1.29 -2.59 25.77
N TRP A 81 0.87 -2.01 24.64
CA TRP A 81 0.24 -0.69 24.60
C TRP A 81 -0.62 -0.52 23.33
N THR A 82 -1.45 0.50 23.31
CA THR A 82 -2.29 0.90 22.18
C THR A 82 -2.39 2.42 22.10
N ARG A 83 -2.58 2.94 20.88
CA ARG A 83 -2.73 4.36 20.58
C ARG A 83 -3.94 4.58 19.67
N ASP A 84 -4.80 5.53 20.01
CA ASP A 84 -5.87 6.01 19.14
C ASP A 84 -5.26 6.86 18.01
N LEU A 85 -5.71 6.67 16.78
CA LEU A 85 -5.21 7.33 15.58
C LEU A 85 -6.32 8.16 14.93
N ALA A 86 -5.94 9.08 14.04
CA ALA A 86 -6.87 9.84 13.22
C ALA A 86 -7.82 8.92 12.46
N THR A 87 -9.11 9.26 12.45
CA THR A 87 -10.15 8.45 11.79
C THR A 87 -9.90 8.41 10.28
N GLY A 88 -9.79 7.20 9.74
CA GLY A 88 -9.53 6.98 8.32
C GLY A 88 -9.63 5.51 7.95
N THR A 89 -9.08 5.15 6.80
CA THR A 89 -9.05 3.75 6.31
C THR A 89 -8.15 2.87 7.16
N GLY A 90 -7.12 3.45 7.77
CA GLY A 90 -6.17 2.72 8.59
C GLY A 90 -5.20 1.81 7.80
N GLU A 91 -5.01 2.08 6.53
CA GLU A 91 -4.08 1.34 5.65
C GLU A 91 -2.65 1.88 5.82
N ILE A 92 -2.06 1.74 7.01
CA ILE A 92 -0.78 2.38 7.32
C ILE A 92 0.32 1.39 7.70
N THR A 93 1.56 1.77 7.40
CA THR A 93 2.80 1.10 7.82
C THR A 93 3.61 2.05 8.69
N PRO A 94 3.74 1.83 9.98
CA PRO A 94 4.68 2.58 10.81
C PRO A 94 6.13 2.29 10.42
N LEU A 95 7.05 3.26 10.63
CA LEU A 95 8.49 3.03 10.61
C LEU A 95 9.00 2.90 12.05
N ALA A 96 9.96 2.00 12.28
CA ALA A 96 10.60 1.81 13.57
C ALA A 96 12.11 2.00 13.43
N TYR A 97 12.66 3.02 14.10
CA TYR A 97 14.08 3.31 14.09
C TYR A 97 14.53 4.09 15.34
N ASN A 98 15.70 3.75 15.86
CA ASN A 98 16.33 4.45 16.99
C ASN A 98 15.40 4.59 18.22
N GLY A 99 14.60 3.55 18.53
CA GLY A 99 13.65 3.55 19.64
C GLY A 99 12.39 4.40 19.42
N MET A 100 12.19 4.94 18.23
CA MET A 100 11.02 5.71 17.84
C MET A 100 10.14 4.94 16.85
N LEU A 101 8.84 5.17 16.93
CA LEU A 101 7.88 4.69 15.97
C LEU A 101 7.25 5.89 15.25
N PHE A 102 7.42 6.00 13.93
CA PHE A 102 6.84 7.05 13.11
C PHE A 102 5.58 6.52 12.45
N VAL A 103 4.44 7.15 12.75
CA VAL A 103 3.12 6.63 12.38
C VAL A 103 2.44 7.60 11.43
N PRO A 104 2.31 7.25 10.13
CA PRO A 104 1.46 8.01 9.22
C PRO A 104 0.00 7.79 9.59
N GLN A 105 -0.82 8.81 9.39
CA GLN A 105 -2.25 8.74 9.64
C GLN A 105 -3.02 9.44 8.52
N ALA A 106 -4.33 9.23 8.49
CA ALA A 106 -5.20 9.92 7.55
C ALA A 106 -5.10 11.45 7.67
N ASN A 107 -5.35 12.16 6.57
CA ASN A 107 -5.31 13.62 6.47
C ASN A 107 -3.91 14.21 6.73
N ASP A 108 -2.87 13.53 6.26
CA ASP A 108 -1.46 13.96 6.38
C ASP A 108 -1.02 14.30 7.81
N VAL A 109 -1.54 13.54 8.78
CA VAL A 109 -1.06 13.57 10.16
C VAL A 109 0.07 12.56 10.32
N ILE A 110 1.15 12.97 11.01
CA ILE A 110 2.28 12.10 11.34
C ILE A 110 2.57 12.26 12.83
N GLU A 111 2.68 11.15 13.54
CA GLU A 111 3.12 11.14 14.95
C GLU A 111 4.42 10.36 15.10
N ALA A 112 5.30 10.84 15.98
CA ALA A 112 6.42 10.06 16.51
C ALA A 112 6.12 9.67 17.95
N LEU A 113 6.28 8.38 18.22
CA LEU A 113 6.03 7.77 19.52
C LEU A 113 7.31 7.09 20.04
N ASP A 114 7.47 7.00 21.34
CA ASP A 114 8.41 6.05 21.94
C ASP A 114 7.95 4.62 21.59
N ALA A 115 8.79 3.87 20.90
CA ALA A 115 8.42 2.57 20.35
C ALA A 115 8.15 1.51 21.43
N LYS A 116 8.69 1.68 22.66
CA LYS A 116 8.57 0.76 23.78
C LYS A 116 7.31 1.00 24.61
N SER A 117 6.94 2.28 24.81
CA SER A 117 5.85 2.68 25.70
C SER A 117 4.61 3.21 24.98
N GLY A 118 4.74 3.67 23.74
CA GLY A 118 3.69 4.38 23.00
C GLY A 118 3.53 5.84 23.42
N ASP A 119 4.44 6.38 24.25
CA ASP A 119 4.40 7.77 24.67
C ASP A 119 4.64 8.70 23.50
N PHE A 120 3.85 9.78 23.46
CA PHE A 120 3.94 10.80 22.42
C PHE A 120 5.24 11.60 22.52
N ILE A 121 5.94 11.74 21.38
CA ILE A 121 7.16 12.54 21.26
C ILE A 121 6.86 13.85 20.53
N TRP A 122 6.36 13.76 19.29
CA TRP A 122 5.92 14.91 18.51
C TRP A 122 4.82 14.52 17.51
N GLY A 123 4.09 15.51 17.02
CA GLY A 123 3.08 15.36 15.98
C GLY A 123 3.16 16.49 14.97
N TYR A 124 2.90 16.16 13.72
CA TYR A 124 2.75 17.08 12.59
C TYR A 124 1.36 16.90 11.99
N SER A 125 0.75 17.99 11.57
CA SER A 125 -0.50 17.99 10.81
C SER A 125 -0.40 19.06 9.73
N ARG A 126 -0.63 18.66 8.49
CA ARG A 126 -0.61 19.56 7.35
C ARG A 126 -1.90 20.38 7.28
N ASP A 127 -1.79 21.66 6.92
CA ASP A 127 -2.94 22.50 6.59
C ASP A 127 -3.43 22.15 5.18
N ILE A 128 -4.49 21.34 5.11
CA ILE A 128 -5.08 20.91 3.85
C ILE A 128 -6.04 21.99 3.33
N PRO A 129 -5.94 22.42 2.06
CA PRO A 129 -6.88 23.36 1.46
C PRO A 129 -8.33 22.88 1.55
N GLU A 130 -9.27 23.79 1.88
CA GLU A 130 -10.69 23.45 2.09
C GLU A 130 -11.35 22.84 0.84
N ASP A 131 -10.93 23.25 -0.36
CA ASP A 131 -11.45 22.81 -1.65
C ASP A 131 -10.77 21.52 -2.19
N LEU A 132 -9.69 21.06 -1.55
CA LEU A 132 -8.90 19.94 -2.05
C LEU A 132 -9.75 18.71 -2.36
N TYR A 133 -10.58 18.28 -1.42
CA TYR A 133 -11.35 17.04 -1.59
C TYR A 133 -12.51 17.15 -2.59
N GLU A 134 -12.90 18.36 -2.99
CA GLU A 134 -13.80 18.59 -4.12
C GLU A 134 -13.08 18.33 -5.44
N MET A 135 -11.78 18.66 -5.50
CA MET A 135 -10.94 18.51 -6.70
C MET A 135 -10.37 17.10 -6.86
N VAL A 136 -9.90 16.48 -5.78
CA VAL A 136 -9.20 15.18 -5.85
C VAL A 136 -10.08 13.99 -5.46
N GLY A 137 -11.25 14.23 -4.87
CA GLY A 137 -12.21 13.20 -4.45
C GLY A 137 -11.91 12.56 -3.09
N GLY A 138 -12.90 11.90 -2.52
CA GLY A 138 -12.91 11.44 -1.13
C GLY A 138 -11.95 10.28 -0.76
N ASN A 139 -11.31 9.63 -1.75
CA ASN A 139 -10.31 8.58 -1.49
C ASN A 139 -8.90 9.16 -1.19
N ALA A 140 -8.75 10.46 -1.19
CA ALA A 140 -7.53 11.20 -0.96
C ALA A 140 -7.09 11.28 0.52
N ARG A 141 -7.56 10.42 1.40
CA ARG A 141 -7.25 10.51 2.84
C ARG A 141 -6.39 9.35 3.35
N ASN A 142 -5.76 8.64 2.44
CA ASN A 142 -4.89 7.53 2.78
C ASN A 142 -3.44 8.00 2.79
N ASN A 143 -2.71 7.62 3.82
CA ASN A 143 -1.28 7.81 3.93
C ASN A 143 -0.67 6.47 4.37
N ARG A 144 -0.27 5.63 3.39
CA ARG A 144 0.10 4.23 3.66
C ARG A 144 1.47 4.06 4.27
N ASN A 145 2.41 4.93 3.92
CA ASN A 145 3.80 4.80 4.38
C ASN A 145 4.52 6.15 4.43
N LEU A 146 5.60 6.14 5.14
CA LEU A 146 6.62 7.18 5.17
C LEU A 146 7.91 6.62 4.59
N ALA A 147 8.84 7.51 4.24
CA ALA A 147 10.23 7.18 4.03
C ALA A 147 11.09 7.85 5.10
N ILE A 148 12.25 7.27 5.38
CA ILE A 148 13.26 7.84 6.27
C ILE A 148 14.59 7.90 5.54
N TYR A 149 15.26 9.06 5.60
CA TYR A 149 16.58 9.25 5.00
C TYR A 149 17.35 10.32 5.76
N GLU A 150 18.63 10.07 6.04
CA GLU A 150 19.43 10.89 6.95
C GLU A 150 18.69 11.08 8.30
N ASP A 151 18.42 12.32 8.67
CA ASP A 151 17.68 12.72 9.88
C ASP A 151 16.24 13.18 9.58
N LYS A 152 15.67 12.72 8.45
CA LYS A 152 14.40 13.22 7.92
C LYS A 152 13.37 12.11 7.75
N ILE A 153 12.11 12.44 8.08
CA ILE A 153 10.92 11.68 7.71
C ILE A 153 10.32 12.37 6.50
N ILE A 154 10.21 11.64 5.38
CA ILE A 154 9.76 12.16 4.09
C ILE A 154 8.39 11.58 3.75
N ASN A 155 7.48 12.44 3.33
CA ASN A 155 6.13 12.05 2.91
C ASN A 155 5.65 12.84 1.69
N THR A 156 4.63 12.31 1.03
CA THR A 156 3.84 13.02 0.04
C THR A 156 2.47 13.36 0.62
N SER A 157 1.89 14.47 0.20
CA SER A 157 0.61 14.95 0.71
C SER A 157 -0.49 14.96 -0.34
N ASP A 158 -1.72 14.95 0.15
CA ASP A 158 -2.93 14.97 -0.70
C ASP A 158 -3.01 16.20 -1.62
N ASP A 159 -2.40 17.34 -1.22
CA ASP A 159 -2.31 18.56 -2.02
C ASP A 159 -1.13 18.58 -3.01
N ASN A 160 -0.61 17.40 -3.35
CA ASN A 160 0.45 17.18 -4.34
C ASN A 160 1.82 17.78 -4.02
N HIS A 161 2.20 17.83 -2.75
CA HIS A 161 3.54 18.17 -2.32
C HIS A 161 4.31 16.92 -1.88
N ILE A 162 5.63 17.02 -1.90
CA ILE A 162 6.55 16.18 -1.14
C ILE A 162 7.26 17.04 -0.12
N PHE A 163 7.39 16.57 1.11
CA PHE A 163 7.98 17.32 2.21
C PHE A 163 8.79 16.44 3.15
N ALA A 164 9.70 17.04 3.89
CA ALA A 164 10.49 16.36 4.90
C ALA A 164 10.39 17.04 6.27
N LEU A 165 10.29 16.22 7.30
CA LEU A 165 10.30 16.62 8.70
C LEU A 165 11.59 16.16 9.36
N ASP A 166 12.15 16.98 10.24
CA ASP A 166 13.21 16.58 11.16
C ASP A 166 12.72 15.44 12.07
N ALA A 167 13.39 14.31 12.04
CA ALA A 167 12.94 13.08 12.71
C ALA A 167 12.84 13.20 14.24
N LEU A 168 13.63 14.09 14.88
CA LEU A 168 13.59 14.30 16.33
C LEU A 168 12.50 15.26 16.77
N THR A 169 12.13 16.22 15.93
CA THR A 169 11.29 17.35 16.36
C THR A 169 9.98 17.49 15.60
N GLY A 170 9.83 16.80 14.47
CA GLY A 170 8.66 16.93 13.58
C GLY A 170 8.56 18.27 12.85
N ARG A 171 9.63 19.09 12.89
CA ARG A 171 9.64 20.38 12.18
C ARG A 171 9.92 20.16 10.70
N GLU A 172 9.20 20.88 9.86
CA GLU A 172 9.42 20.85 8.42
C GLU A 172 10.83 21.40 8.09
N VAL A 173 11.54 20.65 7.25
CA VAL A 173 12.90 20.94 6.78
C VAL A 173 12.88 21.51 5.37
N TRP A 174 12.12 20.87 4.48
CA TRP A 174 11.90 21.30 3.11
C TRP A 174 10.54 20.81 2.59
N GLU A 175 10.04 21.48 1.59
CA GLU A 175 8.79 21.19 0.89
C GLU A 175 8.93 21.52 -0.60
N THR A 176 8.32 20.70 -1.48
CA THR A 176 8.30 20.92 -2.92
C THR A 176 6.93 20.56 -3.49
N GLU A 177 6.33 21.48 -4.23
CA GLU A 177 5.10 21.25 -5.00
C GLU A 177 5.43 20.34 -6.20
N ILE A 178 4.77 19.18 -6.30
CA ILE A 178 4.92 18.26 -7.44
C ILE A 178 3.97 18.64 -8.57
N LEU A 179 2.71 18.92 -8.22
CA LEU A 179 1.65 19.30 -9.16
C LEU A 179 0.71 20.30 -8.49
N ASP A 180 0.25 21.28 -9.26
CA ASP A 180 -0.89 22.10 -8.87
C ASP A 180 -2.18 21.24 -8.89
N TYR A 181 -2.73 20.93 -7.72
CA TYR A 181 -3.91 20.08 -7.60
C TYR A 181 -5.17 20.67 -8.25
N GLN A 182 -5.22 21.99 -8.46
CA GLN A 182 -6.33 22.68 -9.14
C GLN A 182 -6.26 22.52 -10.66
N VAL A 183 -5.08 22.23 -11.22
CA VAL A 183 -4.85 22.08 -12.66
C VAL A 183 -4.69 20.60 -13.05
N ASN A 184 -3.84 19.88 -12.31
CA ASN A 184 -3.54 18.47 -12.56
C ASN A 184 -3.91 17.64 -11.33
N SER A 185 -5.19 17.38 -11.16
CA SER A 185 -5.72 16.67 -9.99
C SER A 185 -5.20 15.26 -9.88
N ALA A 186 -4.51 14.97 -8.79
CA ALA A 186 -4.01 13.65 -8.43
C ALA A 186 -4.02 13.47 -6.91
N THR A 187 -3.90 12.24 -6.43
CA THR A 187 -3.78 11.93 -5.02
C THR A 187 -2.56 11.11 -4.73
N HIS A 188 -1.94 11.36 -3.60
CA HIS A 188 -0.91 10.51 -3.02
C HIS A 188 -1.55 9.68 -1.91
N SER A 189 -1.72 8.40 -2.15
CA SER A 189 -2.21 7.46 -1.13
C SER A 189 -1.10 6.60 -0.52
N SER A 190 0.13 6.80 -1.00
CA SER A 190 1.36 6.17 -0.50
C SER A 190 2.50 7.18 -0.57
N GLY A 191 3.36 7.17 0.43
CA GLY A 191 4.59 7.95 0.47
C GLY A 191 5.66 7.39 -0.47
N PRO A 192 6.84 8.02 -0.52
CA PRO A 192 7.92 7.62 -1.42
C PRO A 192 8.66 6.37 -0.93
N ILE A 193 9.40 5.74 -1.86
CA ILE A 193 10.55 4.89 -1.55
C ILE A 193 11.84 5.71 -1.68
N ILE A 194 12.86 5.38 -0.92
CA ILE A 194 14.20 5.94 -1.11
C ILE A 194 15.04 4.94 -1.92
N ALA A 195 15.62 5.41 -3.00
CA ALA A 195 16.52 4.67 -3.88
C ALA A 195 17.66 5.58 -4.33
N ASP A 196 18.90 5.25 -3.96
CA ASP A 196 20.13 6.00 -4.27
C ASP A 196 20.02 7.51 -3.92
N GLY A 197 19.52 7.81 -2.71
CA GLY A 197 19.33 9.18 -2.26
C GLY A 197 18.18 9.94 -2.92
N LEU A 198 17.35 9.27 -3.73
CA LEU A 198 16.17 9.82 -4.37
C LEU A 198 14.89 9.35 -3.69
N ALA A 199 14.00 10.26 -3.34
CA ALA A 199 12.64 9.98 -2.91
C ALA A 199 11.73 9.86 -4.15
N ILE A 200 11.31 8.63 -4.48
CA ILE A 200 10.56 8.31 -5.69
C ILE A 200 9.11 8.00 -5.32
N SER A 201 8.18 8.74 -5.92
CA SER A 201 6.76 8.61 -5.64
C SER A 201 5.91 8.59 -6.92
N GLY A 202 4.94 7.69 -6.94
CA GLY A 202 3.84 7.69 -7.89
C GLY A 202 2.59 8.33 -7.29
N ARG A 203 1.47 8.28 -8.02
CA ARG A 203 0.18 8.81 -7.58
C ARG A 203 -1.00 8.19 -8.31
N SER A 204 -2.18 8.32 -7.73
CA SER A 204 -3.45 8.04 -8.40
C SER A 204 -3.89 9.30 -9.12
N CYS A 205 -3.63 9.40 -10.42
CA CYS A 205 -4.12 10.52 -11.22
C CYS A 205 -5.62 10.39 -11.47
N ARG A 206 -6.34 11.48 -11.24
CA ARG A 206 -7.80 11.47 -11.40
C ARG A 206 -8.20 11.68 -12.86
N PRO A 207 -9.38 11.20 -13.29
CA PRO A 207 -9.83 11.38 -14.67
C PRO A 207 -9.77 12.83 -15.16
N TRP A 208 -10.09 13.78 -14.31
CA TRP A 208 -10.08 15.23 -14.64
C TRP A 208 -8.72 15.91 -14.50
N GLY A 209 -7.70 15.21 -13.99
CA GLY A 209 -6.34 15.74 -13.88
C GLY A 209 -5.56 15.70 -15.19
N GLY A 210 -6.07 14.98 -16.18
CA GLY A 210 -5.45 14.80 -17.48
C GLY A 210 -4.17 13.94 -17.46
N PRO A 211 -3.54 13.75 -18.63
CA PRO A 211 -2.39 12.87 -18.75
C PRO A 211 -1.14 13.39 -18.02
N ASN A 212 -1.04 14.70 -17.78
CA ASN A 212 0.08 15.30 -17.07
C ASN A 212 0.02 15.09 -15.54
N ALA A 213 -1.11 14.63 -15.01
CA ALA A 213 -1.22 14.20 -13.61
C ALA A 213 -0.69 12.78 -13.38
N CYS A 214 -0.66 11.95 -14.43
CA CYS A 214 -0.23 10.55 -14.39
C CYS A 214 1.28 10.44 -14.51
N ILE A 215 1.99 10.82 -13.46
CA ILE A 215 3.46 10.83 -13.43
C ILE A 215 4.02 10.06 -12.23
N VAL A 216 5.27 9.67 -12.37
CA VAL A 216 6.20 9.32 -11.29
C VAL A 216 7.26 10.40 -11.23
N ALA A 217 7.64 10.81 -10.03
CA ALA A 217 8.66 11.83 -9.84
C ALA A 217 9.69 11.38 -8.81
N ALA A 218 10.94 11.76 -9.03
CA ALA A 218 12.04 11.58 -8.11
C ALA A 218 12.57 12.92 -7.62
N HIS A 219 12.76 13.02 -6.31
CA HIS A 219 13.28 14.19 -5.65
C HIS A 219 14.53 13.82 -4.85
N ASN A 220 15.53 14.69 -4.81
CA ASN A 220 16.65 14.50 -3.92
C ASN A 220 16.16 14.44 -2.47
N ALA A 221 16.38 13.33 -1.78
CA ALA A 221 15.85 13.08 -0.43
C ALA A 221 16.41 14.05 0.63
N SER A 222 17.59 14.61 0.42
CA SER A 222 18.21 15.57 1.33
C SER A 222 17.67 16.99 1.16
N THR A 223 17.29 17.40 -0.07
CA THR A 223 16.98 18.80 -0.42
C THR A 223 15.55 19.04 -0.88
N GLY A 224 14.84 18.00 -1.33
CA GLY A 224 13.51 18.11 -1.94
C GLY A 224 13.52 18.56 -3.42
N GLU A 225 14.70 18.83 -4.01
CA GLU A 225 14.78 19.24 -5.41
C GLU A 225 14.34 18.12 -6.35
N GLU A 226 13.44 18.42 -7.32
CA GLU A 226 13.04 17.45 -8.34
C GLU A 226 14.21 17.14 -9.27
N VAL A 227 14.52 15.85 -9.43
CA VAL A 227 15.62 15.35 -10.28
C VAL A 227 15.08 14.93 -11.64
N TRP A 228 13.99 14.16 -11.64
CA TRP A 228 13.32 13.76 -12.87
C TRP A 228 11.83 13.49 -12.63
N ARG A 229 11.04 13.54 -13.73
CA ARG A 229 9.66 13.05 -13.77
C ARG A 229 9.37 12.27 -15.03
N ARG A 230 8.59 11.21 -14.91
CA ARG A 230 8.16 10.34 -16.01
C ARG A 230 6.65 10.30 -16.10
N ARG A 231 6.07 10.60 -17.28
CA ARG A 231 4.67 10.34 -17.56
C ARG A 231 4.45 8.83 -17.74
N LEU A 232 3.33 8.35 -17.24
CA LEU A 232 2.85 6.97 -17.41
C LEU A 232 1.89 6.83 -18.59
N ILE A 233 1.48 7.96 -19.19
CA ILE A 233 0.70 8.04 -20.42
C ILE A 233 1.61 8.67 -21.49
N PRO A 234 1.90 7.96 -22.58
CA PRO A 234 2.75 8.49 -23.65
C PRO A 234 2.13 9.75 -24.28
N ALA A 235 2.97 10.77 -24.50
CA ALA A 235 2.62 11.92 -25.31
C ALA A 235 2.72 11.59 -26.81
N PRO A 236 2.12 12.42 -27.68
CA PRO A 236 2.21 12.22 -29.12
C PRO A 236 3.65 12.08 -29.61
N GLY A 237 3.94 10.95 -30.27
CA GLY A 237 5.26 10.59 -30.79
C GLY A 237 6.21 9.92 -29.79
N GLU A 238 5.84 9.74 -28.53
CA GLU A 238 6.59 8.92 -27.57
C GLU A 238 6.28 7.41 -27.80
N PRO A 239 7.18 6.49 -27.41
CA PRO A 239 6.91 5.04 -27.46
C PRO A 239 5.63 4.69 -26.71
N GLY A 240 4.73 3.93 -27.34
CA GLY A 240 3.42 3.57 -26.80
C GLY A 240 2.28 4.49 -27.20
N ASP A 241 2.53 5.68 -27.79
CA ASP A 241 1.49 6.60 -28.29
C ASP A 241 0.56 5.93 -29.30
N GLU A 242 1.13 5.11 -30.19
CA GLU A 242 0.40 4.34 -31.20
C GLU A 242 -0.67 3.40 -30.63
N THR A 243 -0.50 2.99 -29.36
CA THR A 243 -1.45 2.08 -28.69
C THR A 243 -2.72 2.77 -28.22
N TRP A 244 -2.79 4.09 -28.33
CA TRP A 244 -3.97 4.89 -27.97
C TRP A 244 -4.86 5.20 -29.17
N GLY A 245 -4.43 4.84 -30.40
CA GLY A 245 -5.19 5.07 -31.63
C GLY A 245 -5.54 6.55 -31.81
N ASP A 246 -6.82 6.83 -32.04
CA ASP A 246 -7.32 8.19 -32.30
C ASP A 246 -7.69 8.97 -31.01
N VAL A 247 -7.43 8.41 -29.82
CA VAL A 247 -7.72 9.09 -28.53
C VAL A 247 -6.78 10.31 -28.41
N ALA A 248 -7.36 11.50 -28.36
CA ALA A 248 -6.61 12.73 -28.19
C ALA A 248 -5.83 12.70 -26.87
N PHE A 249 -4.63 13.31 -26.84
CA PHE A 249 -3.77 13.23 -25.65
C PHE A 249 -4.44 13.79 -24.39
N GLU A 250 -5.17 14.88 -24.51
CA GLU A 250 -5.92 15.53 -23.43
C GLU A 250 -7.05 14.66 -22.84
N ASP A 251 -7.52 13.65 -23.59
CA ASP A 251 -8.59 12.74 -23.18
C ASP A 251 -8.06 11.43 -22.57
N ARG A 252 -6.73 11.27 -22.50
CA ARG A 252 -6.08 10.10 -21.89
C ARG A 252 -5.94 10.32 -20.40
N HIS A 253 -6.50 9.42 -19.57
CA HIS A 253 -6.55 9.61 -18.13
C HIS A 253 -6.28 8.33 -17.35
N HIS A 254 -5.91 8.50 -16.08
CA HIS A 254 -5.96 7.54 -14.98
C HIS A 254 -4.95 6.39 -15.01
N VAL A 255 -3.93 6.41 -15.83
CA VAL A 255 -2.80 5.47 -15.71
C VAL A 255 -1.88 5.96 -14.60
N GLY A 256 -2.22 5.65 -13.35
CA GLY A 256 -1.46 6.05 -12.17
C GLY A 256 -0.63 4.91 -11.58
N SER A 257 0.26 5.23 -10.65
CA SER A 257 0.97 4.29 -9.80
C SER A 257 0.83 4.76 -8.36
N TRP A 258 -0.11 4.18 -7.63
CA TRP A 258 -0.53 4.67 -6.32
C TRP A 258 -0.03 3.83 -5.13
N MET A 259 0.76 2.78 -5.41
CA MET A 259 1.44 1.97 -4.40
C MET A 259 2.95 2.21 -4.45
N VAL A 260 3.62 1.75 -3.41
CA VAL A 260 5.07 1.88 -3.26
C VAL A 260 5.78 0.89 -4.19
N PRO A 261 6.75 1.33 -5.00
CA PRO A 261 7.53 0.42 -5.85
C PRO A 261 8.54 -0.40 -5.05
N SER A 262 9.13 -1.41 -5.71
CA SER A 262 10.34 -2.09 -5.25
C SER A 262 11.56 -1.49 -5.94
N TYR A 263 12.75 -1.67 -5.37
CA TYR A 263 14.00 -1.20 -5.94
C TYR A 263 15.07 -2.29 -5.90
N ASP A 264 15.73 -2.49 -7.03
CA ASP A 264 16.91 -3.33 -7.15
C ASP A 264 18.17 -2.47 -7.26
N PRO A 265 18.98 -2.35 -6.20
CA PRO A 265 20.17 -1.50 -6.22
C PRO A 265 21.31 -2.06 -7.09
N GLU A 266 21.33 -3.36 -7.36
CA GLU A 266 22.35 -3.99 -8.18
C GLU A 266 22.14 -3.69 -9.68
N LEU A 267 20.86 -3.65 -10.10
CA LEU A 267 20.47 -3.31 -11.47
C LEU A 267 20.17 -1.83 -11.67
N GLY A 268 20.01 -1.05 -10.59
CA GLY A 268 19.58 0.35 -10.63
C GLY A 268 18.14 0.50 -11.14
N LEU A 269 17.25 -0.47 -10.84
CA LEU A 269 15.89 -0.53 -11.38
C LEU A 269 14.82 -0.33 -10.31
N ILE A 270 13.96 0.64 -10.55
CA ILE A 270 12.68 0.78 -9.85
C ILE A 270 11.64 -0.09 -10.55
N ILE A 271 11.06 -1.03 -9.82
CA ILE A 271 10.02 -1.93 -10.33
C ILE A 271 8.68 -1.49 -9.77
N MET A 272 7.80 -1.02 -10.64
CA MET A 272 6.51 -0.46 -10.24
C MET A 272 5.36 -0.95 -11.09
N GLY A 273 4.15 -0.74 -10.61
CA GLY A 273 2.96 -1.09 -11.35
C GLY A 273 2.07 0.10 -11.64
N THR A 274 1.22 -0.05 -12.64
CA THR A 274 0.28 0.97 -13.06
C THR A 274 -1.17 0.52 -12.93
N SER A 275 -2.07 1.48 -12.85
CA SER A 275 -3.51 1.28 -12.74
C SER A 275 -4.24 1.33 -14.09
N VAL A 276 -5.55 1.19 -14.04
CA VAL A 276 -6.46 1.18 -15.20
C VAL A 276 -6.54 2.55 -15.89
N THR A 277 -7.01 2.55 -17.13
CA THR A 277 -7.39 3.79 -17.85
C THR A 277 -8.77 4.30 -17.41
N SER A 278 -9.08 5.56 -17.72
CA SER A 278 -10.39 6.17 -17.51
C SER A 278 -10.80 6.98 -18.74
N PRO A 279 -12.10 7.11 -19.06
CA PRO A 279 -13.23 6.46 -18.39
C PRO A 279 -13.25 4.94 -18.60
N ALA A 280 -13.78 4.22 -17.62
CA ALA A 280 -14.03 2.79 -17.73
C ALA A 280 -15.56 2.55 -17.68
N PRO A 281 -16.10 1.59 -18.43
CA PRO A 281 -15.40 0.69 -19.37
C PRO A 281 -14.74 1.37 -20.56
N LYS A 282 -13.71 0.76 -21.13
CA LYS A 282 -12.87 1.30 -22.21
C LYS A 282 -13.63 1.76 -23.47
N PHE A 283 -14.79 1.21 -23.77
CA PHE A 283 -15.53 1.63 -24.95
C PHE A 283 -15.97 3.11 -24.90
N TYR A 284 -16.05 3.72 -23.70
CA TYR A 284 -16.29 5.17 -23.56
C TYR A 284 -15.07 6.01 -23.96
N LEU A 285 -13.85 5.45 -23.78
CA LEU A 285 -12.61 6.10 -24.20
C LEU A 285 -12.36 5.96 -25.70
N GLY A 286 -12.86 4.88 -26.31
CA GLY A 286 -12.55 4.47 -27.67
C GLY A 286 -11.39 3.49 -27.72
N GLY A 287 -11.24 2.79 -28.84
CA GLY A 287 -10.16 1.83 -29.05
C GLY A 287 -10.18 0.66 -28.06
N THR A 288 -11.36 0.08 -27.81
CA THR A 288 -11.56 -1.00 -26.82
C THR A 288 -10.54 -2.15 -26.92
N ASP A 289 -10.13 -2.49 -28.14
CA ASP A 289 -9.19 -3.59 -28.38
C ASP A 289 -7.71 -3.09 -28.45
N LEU A 290 -7.44 -1.81 -28.13
CA LEU A 290 -6.10 -1.23 -28.09
C LEU A 290 -5.45 -1.37 -26.71
N ALA A 291 -4.14 -1.46 -26.69
CA ALA A 291 -3.38 -1.68 -25.44
C ALA A 291 -3.40 -0.49 -24.48
N HIS A 292 -3.52 0.75 -24.96
CA HIS A 292 -3.50 2.00 -24.18
C HIS A 292 -2.34 2.05 -23.14
N LEU A 293 -1.10 1.82 -23.63
CA LEU A 293 0.06 1.77 -22.74
C LEU A 293 0.23 3.07 -21.93
N TYR A 294 0.65 2.97 -20.67
CA TYR A 294 1.12 1.76 -19.96
C TYR A 294 0.14 1.31 -18.86
N HIS A 295 -1.17 1.27 -19.11
CA HIS A 295 -2.08 0.81 -18.06
C HIS A 295 -1.86 -0.68 -17.72
N ASN A 296 -2.15 -1.05 -16.47
CA ASN A 296 -2.06 -2.40 -15.92
C ASN A 296 -0.75 -3.13 -16.26
N SER A 297 0.34 -2.40 -16.15
CA SER A 297 1.67 -2.88 -16.49
C SER A 297 2.61 -2.94 -15.29
N THR A 298 3.56 -3.84 -15.32
CA THR A 298 4.81 -3.72 -14.56
C THR A 298 5.81 -2.95 -15.42
N LEU A 299 6.42 -1.93 -14.83
CA LEU A 299 7.46 -1.10 -15.45
C LEU A 299 8.76 -1.27 -14.70
N ALA A 300 9.86 -1.38 -15.40
CA ALA A 300 11.21 -1.21 -14.86
C ALA A 300 11.75 0.15 -15.31
N LEU A 301 11.99 1.03 -14.33
CA LEU A 301 12.51 2.37 -14.57
C LEU A 301 13.96 2.47 -14.10
N GLU A 302 14.80 3.11 -14.91
CA GLU A 302 16.14 3.51 -14.49
C GLU A 302 16.07 4.49 -13.33
N VAL A 303 16.71 4.20 -12.21
CA VAL A 303 16.64 5.02 -10.98
C VAL A 303 17.15 6.44 -11.22
N GLU A 304 18.19 6.63 -12.03
CA GLU A 304 18.82 7.92 -12.27
C GLU A 304 17.99 8.85 -13.18
N THR A 305 17.18 8.29 -14.09
CA THR A 305 16.54 9.06 -15.19
C THR A 305 15.03 8.90 -15.26
N GLY A 306 14.47 7.86 -14.64
CA GLY A 306 13.07 7.47 -14.79
C GLY A 306 12.74 6.94 -16.20
N GLU A 307 13.72 6.60 -17.02
CA GLU A 307 13.47 5.99 -18.32
C GLU A 307 12.96 4.56 -18.18
N ILE A 308 11.95 4.19 -18.99
CA ILE A 308 11.40 2.83 -19.01
C ILE A 308 12.39 1.94 -19.78
N ARG A 309 13.03 0.99 -19.07
CA ARG A 309 13.90 0.00 -19.66
C ARG A 309 13.12 -1.09 -20.37
N TRP A 310 12.05 -1.58 -19.68
CA TRP A 310 11.11 -2.55 -20.21
C TRP A 310 9.75 -2.43 -19.49
N TYR A 311 8.72 -3.01 -20.08
CA TYR A 311 7.41 -3.16 -19.46
C TYR A 311 6.81 -4.53 -19.78
N TYR A 312 5.88 -4.97 -18.92
CA TYR A 312 5.03 -6.12 -19.14
C TYR A 312 3.58 -5.74 -18.81
N GLN A 313 2.68 -5.81 -19.79
CA GLN A 313 1.26 -5.52 -19.59
C GLN A 313 0.52 -6.79 -19.16
N HIS A 314 -0.08 -6.76 -17.96
CA HIS A 314 -0.76 -7.90 -17.35
C HIS A 314 -2.14 -8.17 -17.94
N MET A 315 -2.80 -7.17 -18.45
CA MET A 315 -4.09 -7.28 -19.13
C MET A 315 -4.50 -5.94 -19.74
N ASN A 316 -5.44 -6.04 -20.67
CA ASN A 316 -6.16 -4.92 -21.25
C ASN A 316 -7.47 -4.72 -20.48
N ASP A 317 -7.45 -3.98 -19.39
CA ASP A 317 -8.56 -3.84 -18.45
C ASP A 317 -9.73 -3.02 -19.03
N HIS A 318 -10.94 -3.43 -18.70
CA HIS A 318 -12.18 -2.84 -19.14
C HIS A 318 -12.99 -2.19 -18.00
N TRP A 319 -12.54 -2.27 -16.74
CA TRP A 319 -13.26 -1.64 -15.61
C TRP A 319 -12.35 -1.12 -14.49
N ASP A 320 -11.82 -1.91 -13.62
CA ASP A 320 -10.97 -1.46 -12.51
C ASP A 320 -10.25 -2.67 -11.87
N LEU A 321 -9.43 -3.33 -12.69
CA LEU A 321 -8.57 -4.41 -12.22
C LEU A 321 -7.11 -3.96 -12.16
N ASP A 322 -6.87 -2.93 -11.37
CA ASP A 322 -5.56 -2.31 -11.14
C ASP A 322 -4.43 -3.30 -10.87
N HIS A 323 -3.21 -2.93 -11.35
CA HIS A 323 -1.98 -3.71 -11.14
C HIS A 323 -0.83 -2.89 -10.50
N PRO A 324 -1.06 -1.98 -9.53
CA PRO A 324 0.00 -1.18 -8.93
C PRO A 324 0.62 -1.82 -7.67
N PHE A 325 0.22 -3.04 -7.26
CA PHE A 325 0.56 -3.63 -5.96
C PHE A 325 2.02 -4.09 -5.91
N GLU A 326 2.46 -4.56 -4.74
CA GLU A 326 3.85 -4.92 -4.50
C GLU A 326 4.36 -5.99 -5.47
N ARG A 327 5.63 -5.87 -5.84
CA ARG A 327 6.41 -6.84 -6.58
C ARG A 327 7.52 -7.33 -5.69
N LEU A 328 7.53 -8.65 -5.42
CA LEU A 328 8.59 -9.27 -4.65
C LEU A 328 9.79 -9.50 -5.57
N LEU A 329 10.95 -8.97 -5.20
CA LEU A 329 12.20 -9.26 -5.90
C LEU A 329 12.88 -10.42 -5.21
N VAL A 330 12.92 -11.57 -5.88
CA VAL A 330 13.38 -12.83 -5.27
C VAL A 330 14.45 -13.47 -6.15
N GLU A 331 15.51 -13.98 -5.53
CA GLU A 331 16.48 -14.84 -6.20
C GLU A 331 16.17 -16.30 -5.85
N THR A 332 15.68 -17.07 -6.81
CA THR A 332 15.24 -18.45 -6.62
C THR A 332 15.59 -19.33 -7.80
N GLU A 333 15.60 -20.64 -7.59
CA GLU A 333 15.49 -21.59 -8.70
C GLU A 333 14.09 -21.48 -9.30
N VAL A 334 13.97 -21.50 -10.62
CA VAL A 334 12.71 -21.42 -11.34
C VAL A 334 12.36 -22.78 -11.90
N SER A 335 11.41 -23.46 -11.28
CA SER A 335 11.00 -24.83 -11.62
C SER A 335 9.48 -25.00 -11.48
N PRO A 336 8.67 -24.23 -12.27
CA PRO A 336 7.22 -24.27 -12.15
C PRO A 336 6.68 -25.68 -12.34
N ASP A 337 5.80 -26.12 -11.44
CA ASP A 337 5.18 -27.43 -11.49
C ASP A 337 4.12 -27.47 -12.60
N PRO A 338 4.30 -28.27 -13.67
CA PRO A 338 3.37 -28.28 -14.81
C PRO A 338 1.99 -28.86 -14.47
N ASP A 339 1.83 -29.53 -13.33
CA ASP A 339 0.55 -30.05 -12.89
C ASP A 339 -0.29 -28.99 -12.13
N GLU A 340 0.34 -27.92 -11.64
CA GLU A 340 -0.31 -26.86 -10.84
C GLU A 340 -0.22 -25.45 -11.44
N VAL A 341 0.83 -25.16 -12.22
CA VAL A 341 1.02 -23.86 -12.85
C VAL A 341 0.36 -23.84 -14.22
N THR A 342 -0.50 -22.86 -14.46
CA THR A 342 -1.35 -22.81 -15.64
C THR A 342 -0.60 -22.43 -16.91
N TRP A 343 0.25 -21.41 -16.84
CA TRP A 343 0.98 -20.87 -17.98
C TRP A 343 2.48 -20.86 -17.70
N ILE A 344 3.25 -21.54 -18.52
CA ILE A 344 4.69 -21.71 -18.35
C ILE A 344 5.39 -21.37 -19.67
N ASN A 345 6.49 -20.62 -19.59
CA ASN A 345 7.35 -20.36 -20.74
C ASN A 345 7.99 -21.68 -21.22
N PRO A 346 7.72 -22.09 -22.47
CA PRO A 346 8.24 -23.37 -23.00
C PRO A 346 9.76 -23.39 -23.17
N ASN A 347 10.42 -22.23 -23.14
CA ASN A 347 11.87 -22.11 -23.26
C ASN A 347 12.58 -22.16 -21.91
N LEU A 348 11.84 -22.14 -20.80
CA LEU A 348 12.40 -22.14 -19.47
C LEU A 348 13.19 -23.44 -19.21
N GLN A 349 14.37 -23.29 -18.62
CA GLN A 349 15.17 -24.42 -18.15
C GLN A 349 14.89 -24.65 -16.67
N PRO A 350 14.14 -25.69 -16.27
CA PRO A 350 13.82 -25.92 -14.86
C PRO A 350 15.08 -26.05 -14.01
N GLY A 351 15.06 -25.42 -12.83
CA GLY A 351 16.19 -25.42 -11.89
C GLY A 351 17.23 -24.33 -12.17
N GLU A 352 17.04 -23.50 -13.18
CA GLU A 352 17.88 -22.31 -13.38
C GLU A 352 17.63 -21.30 -12.28
N ARG A 353 18.69 -20.86 -11.60
CA ARG A 353 18.61 -19.81 -10.59
C ARG A 353 18.54 -18.46 -11.26
N ARG A 354 17.50 -17.71 -10.97
CA ARG A 354 17.25 -16.37 -11.54
C ARG A 354 16.84 -15.38 -10.47
N LYS A 355 17.14 -14.12 -10.70
CA LYS A 355 16.54 -13.00 -9.97
C LYS A 355 15.26 -12.61 -10.69
N VAL A 356 14.14 -12.74 -9.99
CA VAL A 356 12.80 -12.60 -10.56
C VAL A 356 11.96 -11.55 -9.83
N ILE A 357 11.02 -10.98 -10.56
CA ILE A 357 9.87 -10.29 -10.01
C ILE A 357 8.77 -11.34 -9.91
N THR A 358 8.29 -11.60 -8.71
CA THR A 358 7.22 -12.57 -8.51
C THR A 358 6.12 -12.00 -7.63
N GLY A 359 4.93 -12.60 -7.68
CA GLY A 359 3.81 -12.25 -6.82
C GLY A 359 2.52 -11.94 -7.56
N ILE A 360 1.58 -11.39 -6.81
CA ILE A 360 0.26 -10.99 -7.33
C ILE A 360 0.24 -9.47 -7.52
N PRO A 361 0.56 -8.98 -8.72
CA PRO A 361 0.74 -7.55 -8.98
C PRO A 361 -0.57 -6.76 -9.06
N GLY A 362 -1.71 -7.45 -9.15
CA GLY A 362 -2.99 -6.82 -9.44
C GLY A 362 -4.22 -7.55 -8.93
N LYS A 363 -5.35 -6.92 -9.18
CA LYS A 363 -6.68 -7.36 -8.71
C LYS A 363 -7.15 -8.69 -9.28
N THR A 364 -6.54 -9.19 -10.36
CA THR A 364 -6.91 -10.48 -10.97
C THR A 364 -6.64 -11.68 -10.06
N GLY A 365 -5.76 -11.54 -9.06
CA GLY A 365 -5.39 -12.65 -8.19
C GLY A 365 -4.54 -13.71 -8.87
N ILE A 366 -3.84 -13.34 -9.94
CA ILE A 366 -2.91 -14.20 -10.67
C ILE A 366 -1.49 -13.91 -10.17
N VAL A 367 -0.75 -14.95 -9.79
CA VAL A 367 0.70 -14.86 -9.59
C VAL A 367 1.37 -14.78 -10.94
N TYR A 368 2.27 -13.82 -11.11
CA TYR A 368 3.17 -13.71 -12.25
C TYR A 368 4.61 -13.83 -11.77
N THR A 369 5.45 -14.46 -12.57
CA THR A 369 6.90 -14.48 -12.36
C THR A 369 7.58 -14.05 -13.66
N LEU A 370 8.34 -12.96 -13.58
CA LEU A 370 9.05 -12.33 -14.68
C LEU A 370 10.54 -12.27 -14.34
N ASP A 371 11.40 -12.36 -15.35
CA ASP A 371 12.81 -12.05 -15.21
C ASP A 371 12.99 -10.54 -14.94
N ILE A 372 13.74 -10.18 -13.89
CA ILE A 372 13.84 -8.78 -13.46
C ILE A 372 14.63 -7.91 -14.44
N GLU A 373 15.64 -8.47 -15.13
CA GLU A 373 16.52 -7.72 -16.02
C GLU A 373 15.84 -7.40 -17.35
N THR A 374 15.01 -8.33 -17.85
CA THR A 374 14.46 -8.28 -19.20
C THR A 374 12.94 -8.09 -19.27
N GLY A 375 12.21 -8.39 -18.20
CA GLY A 375 10.77 -8.47 -18.21
C GLY A 375 10.23 -9.74 -18.89
N GLU A 376 11.09 -10.73 -19.22
CA GLU A 376 10.67 -11.99 -19.81
C GLU A 376 9.63 -12.69 -18.92
N PHE A 377 8.52 -13.11 -19.54
CA PHE A 377 7.53 -13.95 -18.87
C PHE A 377 8.12 -15.34 -18.60
N LEU A 378 8.02 -15.81 -17.35
CA LEU A 378 8.51 -17.13 -16.97
C LEU A 378 7.36 -18.09 -16.68
N TRP A 379 6.43 -17.69 -15.82
CA TRP A 379 5.21 -18.44 -15.53
C TRP A 379 4.14 -17.60 -14.83
N ALA A 380 2.88 -18.04 -14.90
CA ALA A 380 1.78 -17.47 -14.14
C ALA A 380 0.73 -18.52 -13.79
N THR A 381 0.01 -18.31 -12.66
CA THR A 381 -1.09 -19.18 -12.25
C THR A 381 -2.13 -18.41 -11.42
N PRO A 382 -3.44 -18.66 -11.63
CA PRO A 382 -4.50 -18.09 -10.80
C PRO A 382 -4.44 -18.67 -9.37
N THR A 383 -4.67 -17.82 -8.37
CA THR A 383 -4.74 -18.23 -6.96
C THR A 383 -6.17 -18.23 -6.40
N ILE A 384 -7.10 -17.71 -7.17
CA ILE A 384 -8.54 -17.67 -6.87
C ILE A 384 -9.31 -18.04 -8.13
N GLU A 385 -10.62 -18.28 -7.98
CA GLU A 385 -11.52 -18.40 -9.14
C GLU A 385 -11.58 -17.07 -9.88
N GLN A 386 -11.22 -17.09 -11.16
CA GLN A 386 -11.24 -15.92 -12.04
C GLN A 386 -11.72 -16.29 -13.45
N ASN A 387 -12.38 -15.37 -14.13
CA ASN A 387 -12.83 -15.52 -15.51
C ASN A 387 -12.38 -14.34 -16.40
N VAL A 388 -11.35 -13.63 -15.97
CA VAL A 388 -10.84 -12.41 -16.64
C VAL A 388 -9.80 -12.77 -17.69
N VAL A 389 -8.74 -13.46 -17.28
CA VAL A 389 -7.66 -13.92 -18.16
C VAL A 389 -7.92 -15.38 -18.51
N ILE A 390 -8.07 -15.66 -19.80
CA ILE A 390 -8.35 -17.03 -20.28
C ILE A 390 -7.11 -17.72 -20.83
N ASP A 391 -6.11 -16.97 -21.26
CA ASP A 391 -4.84 -17.51 -21.73
C ASP A 391 -3.68 -16.52 -21.58
N ILE A 392 -2.47 -17.04 -21.43
CA ILE A 392 -1.21 -16.31 -21.55
C ILE A 392 -0.30 -17.14 -22.44
N ASP A 393 0.10 -16.59 -23.58
CA ASP A 393 1.08 -17.23 -24.46
C ASP A 393 2.40 -17.42 -23.71
N GLY A 394 2.78 -18.66 -23.45
CA GLY A 394 3.97 -18.95 -22.64
C GLY A 394 5.28 -18.42 -23.24
N ALA A 395 5.37 -18.30 -24.55
CA ALA A 395 6.61 -17.88 -25.23
C ALA A 395 6.78 -16.35 -25.27
N THR A 396 5.67 -15.61 -25.35
CA THR A 396 5.66 -14.14 -25.47
C THR A 396 5.21 -13.43 -24.22
N GLY A 397 4.43 -14.12 -23.36
CA GLY A 397 3.75 -13.51 -22.21
C GLY A 397 2.49 -12.71 -22.60
N GLU A 398 2.05 -12.76 -23.86
CA GLU A 398 0.87 -12.04 -24.32
C GLU A 398 -0.39 -12.60 -23.64
N VAL A 399 -1.18 -11.70 -23.05
CA VAL A 399 -2.39 -12.03 -22.26
C VAL A 399 -3.62 -11.93 -23.14
N THR A 400 -4.50 -12.94 -23.04
CA THR A 400 -5.81 -12.97 -23.70
C THR A 400 -6.90 -12.87 -22.64
N GLU A 401 -7.67 -11.79 -22.70
CA GLU A 401 -8.84 -11.56 -21.84
C GLU A 401 -10.06 -12.34 -22.39
N ASN A 402 -10.97 -12.66 -21.46
CA ASN A 402 -12.22 -13.30 -21.80
C ASN A 402 -13.14 -12.35 -22.61
N PRO A 403 -13.44 -12.62 -23.88
CA PRO A 403 -14.25 -11.73 -24.70
C PRO A 403 -15.72 -11.59 -24.24
N GLU A 404 -16.21 -12.53 -23.41
CA GLU A 404 -17.60 -12.51 -22.93
C GLU A 404 -17.83 -11.45 -21.84
N ILE A 405 -16.76 -10.99 -21.18
CA ILE A 405 -16.87 -9.98 -20.12
C ILE A 405 -16.40 -8.59 -20.55
N ILE A 406 -16.00 -8.41 -21.80
CA ILE A 406 -15.64 -7.11 -22.35
C ILE A 406 -16.91 -6.29 -22.59
N PHE A 407 -16.99 -5.13 -21.96
CA PHE A 407 -18.05 -4.18 -22.25
C PHE A 407 -17.86 -3.52 -23.61
N ARG A 408 -18.93 -3.50 -24.41
CA ARG A 408 -18.94 -2.90 -25.75
C ARG A 408 -20.02 -1.84 -25.93
N GLU A 409 -20.98 -1.77 -25.03
CA GLU A 409 -22.07 -0.80 -25.06
C GLU A 409 -22.60 -0.50 -23.65
N ALA A 410 -23.25 0.65 -23.50
CA ALA A 410 -23.94 1.02 -22.28
C ALA A 410 -25.11 0.06 -22.00
N GLU A 411 -25.46 -0.12 -20.72
CA GLU A 411 -26.51 -1.02 -20.23
C GLU A 411 -26.19 -2.52 -20.44
N GLN A 412 -24.99 -2.88 -20.89
CA GLN A 412 -24.51 -4.26 -20.89
C GLN A 412 -24.23 -4.73 -19.46
N ILE A 413 -24.64 -5.96 -19.14
CA ILE A 413 -24.31 -6.62 -17.88
C ILE A 413 -23.40 -7.81 -18.17
N VAL A 414 -22.31 -7.91 -17.40
CA VAL A 414 -21.38 -9.04 -17.42
C VAL A 414 -21.24 -9.64 -16.03
N PHE A 415 -20.98 -10.94 -15.95
CA PHE A 415 -20.63 -11.61 -14.69
C PHE A 415 -19.14 -11.85 -14.64
N VAL A 416 -18.48 -11.27 -13.63
CA VAL A 416 -17.04 -11.27 -13.50
C VAL A 416 -16.56 -11.81 -12.15
N CYS A 417 -15.46 -12.51 -12.15
CA CYS A 417 -14.69 -12.95 -11.01
C CYS A 417 -13.20 -12.67 -11.30
N PRO A 418 -12.47 -11.97 -10.46
CA PRO A 418 -12.94 -11.18 -9.32
C PRO A 418 -13.67 -9.90 -9.74
N THR A 419 -14.30 -9.23 -8.78
CA THR A 419 -14.91 -7.89 -8.97
C THR A 419 -13.84 -6.81 -9.03
N TRP A 420 -14.21 -5.52 -9.20
CA TRP A 420 -13.27 -4.39 -9.03
C TRP A 420 -12.65 -4.27 -7.63
N LEU A 421 -13.21 -4.97 -6.61
CA LEU A 421 -12.58 -5.10 -5.30
C LEU A 421 -11.40 -6.06 -5.31
N GLY A 422 -11.18 -6.75 -6.42
CA GLY A 422 -10.08 -7.66 -6.65
C GLY A 422 -10.14 -8.99 -5.90
N GLY A 423 -9.38 -9.93 -6.40
CA GLY A 423 -8.93 -11.09 -5.63
C GLY A 423 -7.83 -10.72 -4.65
N LYS A 424 -7.06 -9.69 -4.97
CA LYS A 424 -6.14 -8.92 -4.12
C LYS A 424 -6.30 -7.45 -4.47
N ASP A 425 -6.08 -6.58 -3.51
CA ASP A 425 -6.03 -5.13 -3.71
C ASP A 425 -4.78 -4.60 -2.97
N TRP A 426 -4.87 -3.51 -2.25
CA TRP A 426 -3.78 -2.91 -1.48
C TRP A 426 -3.24 -3.81 -0.36
N GLU A 427 -3.97 -4.82 0.07
CA GLU A 427 -3.51 -5.74 1.10
C GLU A 427 -2.25 -6.48 0.64
N ALA A 428 -1.15 -6.22 1.35
CA ALA A 428 0.15 -6.73 0.95
C ALA A 428 0.38 -8.18 1.41
N GLY A 429 1.00 -8.95 0.52
CA GLY A 429 1.57 -10.25 0.81
C GLY A 429 2.90 -10.15 1.57
N ALA A 430 3.51 -11.30 1.82
CA ALA A 430 4.86 -11.42 2.36
C ALA A 430 5.61 -12.56 1.69
N TYR A 431 6.94 -12.53 1.76
CA TYR A 431 7.80 -13.63 1.34
C TYR A 431 8.71 -14.02 2.50
N SER A 432 8.93 -15.31 2.71
CA SER A 432 9.89 -15.82 3.70
C SER A 432 11.07 -16.49 3.00
N PRO A 433 12.31 -15.99 3.18
CA PRO A 433 13.50 -16.65 2.66
C PRO A 433 13.81 -17.96 3.36
N LEU A 434 13.21 -18.24 4.54
CA LEU A 434 13.37 -19.50 5.27
C LEU A 434 12.69 -20.67 4.57
N THR A 435 11.58 -20.40 3.88
CA THR A 435 10.75 -21.43 3.23
C THR A 435 10.71 -21.29 1.71
N ASN A 436 11.18 -20.16 1.15
CA ASN A 436 11.00 -19.77 -0.26
C ASN A 436 9.52 -19.71 -0.68
N ILE A 437 8.66 -19.26 0.26
CA ILE A 437 7.20 -19.20 0.09
C ILE A 437 6.71 -17.75 0.14
N MET A 438 5.79 -17.43 -0.75
CA MET A 438 5.00 -16.20 -0.78
C MET A 438 3.65 -16.44 -0.08
N TYR A 439 3.19 -15.49 0.75
CA TYR A 439 1.94 -15.56 1.50
C TYR A 439 1.05 -14.41 1.09
N TYR A 440 -0.15 -14.71 0.58
CA TYR A 440 -1.06 -13.69 0.06
C TYR A 440 -2.42 -13.72 0.76
N PRO A 441 -2.88 -12.55 1.25
CA PRO A 441 -4.27 -12.35 1.63
C PRO A 441 -5.09 -12.16 0.33
N LEU A 442 -6.14 -12.97 0.17
CA LEU A 442 -6.94 -12.99 -1.06
C LEU A 442 -8.44 -12.94 -0.74
N ARG A 443 -9.24 -12.60 -1.76
CA ARG A 443 -10.70 -12.53 -1.70
C ARG A 443 -11.34 -13.35 -2.81
N ASN A 444 -12.28 -14.22 -2.43
CA ASN A 444 -13.13 -14.94 -3.36
C ASN A 444 -14.37 -14.11 -3.70
N SER A 445 -14.30 -13.27 -4.72
CA SER A 445 -15.35 -12.31 -5.05
C SER A 445 -15.78 -12.34 -6.51
N CYS A 446 -17.08 -12.23 -6.75
CA CYS A 446 -17.65 -12.07 -8.08
C CYS A 446 -18.67 -10.93 -8.08
N ALA A 447 -19.08 -10.47 -9.26
CA ALA A 447 -20.17 -9.52 -9.40
C ALA A 447 -20.91 -9.64 -10.74
N ASN A 448 -22.19 -9.27 -10.72
CA ASN A 448 -22.84 -8.78 -11.93
C ASN A 448 -22.50 -7.29 -12.04
N MET A 449 -21.80 -6.91 -13.10
CA MET A 449 -21.39 -5.54 -13.37
C MET A 449 -22.16 -4.97 -14.55
N LEU A 450 -22.54 -3.71 -14.45
CA LEU A 450 -23.28 -2.96 -15.45
C LEU A 450 -22.45 -1.77 -15.91
N ALA A 451 -22.20 -1.65 -17.20
CA ALA A 451 -21.72 -0.41 -17.81
C ALA A 451 -22.86 0.60 -17.87
N THR A 452 -22.73 1.75 -17.21
CA THR A 452 -23.79 2.75 -17.16
C THR A 452 -23.27 4.15 -17.46
N GLY A 453 -23.95 4.87 -18.34
CA GLY A 453 -23.75 6.31 -18.55
C GLY A 453 -24.49 7.18 -17.52
N ASN A 454 -25.35 6.57 -16.70
CA ASN A 454 -26.16 7.27 -15.70
C ASN A 454 -26.50 6.35 -14.53
N PHE A 455 -25.95 6.64 -13.35
CA PHE A 455 -26.26 5.90 -12.11
C PHE A 455 -27.70 6.04 -11.64
N GLU A 456 -28.44 7.01 -12.15
CA GLU A 456 -29.85 7.20 -11.84
C GLU A 456 -30.78 6.35 -12.70
N SER A 457 -30.24 5.60 -13.69
CA SER A 457 -31.02 4.67 -14.49
C SER A 457 -31.70 3.62 -13.60
N GLU A 458 -32.93 3.20 -13.99
CA GLU A 458 -33.67 2.17 -13.23
C GLU A 458 -32.87 0.87 -13.12
N ARG A 459 -32.08 0.55 -14.15
CA ARG A 459 -31.26 -0.66 -14.20
C ARG A 459 -30.07 -0.61 -13.25
N ALA A 460 -29.39 0.54 -13.16
CA ALA A 460 -28.32 0.75 -12.19
C ALA A 460 -28.85 0.68 -10.75
N ARG A 461 -29.99 1.31 -10.48
CA ARG A 461 -30.67 1.22 -9.17
C ARG A 461 -31.05 -0.20 -8.82
N ALA A 462 -31.67 -0.94 -9.74
CA ALA A 462 -32.06 -2.32 -9.50
C ALA A 462 -30.85 -3.23 -9.25
N LEU A 463 -29.72 -3.00 -9.94
CA LEU A 463 -28.51 -3.77 -9.75
C LEU A 463 -27.88 -3.49 -8.38
N THR A 464 -27.92 -2.24 -7.91
CA THR A 464 -27.33 -1.82 -6.64
C THR A 464 -28.30 -1.87 -5.46
N GLU A 465 -29.52 -2.36 -5.66
CA GLU A 465 -30.51 -2.55 -4.59
C GLU A 465 -29.98 -3.48 -3.51
N GLY A 466 -30.07 -3.06 -2.26
CA GLY A 466 -29.50 -3.79 -1.11
C GLY A 466 -28.17 -3.23 -0.60
N GLY A 467 -27.74 -2.05 -1.08
CA GLY A 467 -26.62 -1.28 -0.50
C GLY A 467 -25.28 -1.53 -1.17
N GLN A 468 -25.26 -2.05 -2.37
CA GLN A 468 -24.04 -2.22 -3.16
C GLN A 468 -23.89 -1.05 -4.14
N GLY A 469 -22.77 -0.32 -4.02
CA GLY A 469 -22.55 0.94 -4.70
C GLY A 469 -22.18 0.83 -6.18
N GLY A 470 -22.14 1.98 -6.84
CA GLY A 470 -21.57 2.17 -8.16
C GLY A 470 -20.35 3.08 -8.08
N LEU A 471 -19.49 3.01 -9.08
CA LEU A 471 -18.34 3.89 -9.26
C LEU A 471 -18.65 4.93 -10.33
N ALA A 472 -19.07 6.14 -9.91
CA ALA A 472 -19.45 7.20 -10.83
C ALA A 472 -18.30 7.62 -11.75
N ILE A 473 -17.06 7.65 -11.23
CA ILE A 473 -15.87 7.98 -12.00
C ILE A 473 -15.57 6.96 -13.10
N TYR A 474 -16.03 5.73 -12.93
CA TYR A 474 -15.86 4.64 -13.92
C TYR A 474 -17.16 4.29 -14.64
N GLN A 475 -18.24 5.01 -14.40
CA GLN A 475 -19.53 4.71 -15.01
C GLN A 475 -19.93 3.23 -14.91
N LEU A 476 -19.71 2.65 -13.75
CA LEU A 476 -19.96 1.25 -13.43
C LEU A 476 -20.86 1.12 -12.20
N ALA A 477 -21.81 0.18 -12.27
CA ALA A 477 -22.57 -0.31 -11.13
C ALA A 477 -22.34 -1.82 -10.98
N ALA A 478 -22.30 -2.33 -9.75
CA ALA A 478 -22.07 -3.74 -9.50
C ALA A 478 -22.92 -4.26 -8.35
N ARG A 479 -23.30 -5.52 -8.48
CA ARG A 479 -23.83 -6.32 -7.39
C ARG A 479 -22.82 -7.40 -7.04
N HIS A 480 -22.07 -7.15 -5.96
CA HIS A 480 -21.03 -8.06 -5.47
C HIS A 480 -21.62 -9.26 -4.77
N GLN A 481 -20.90 -10.38 -4.84
CA GLN A 481 -21.18 -11.61 -4.09
C GLN A 481 -19.88 -12.37 -3.84
N ILE A 482 -19.91 -13.28 -2.87
CA ILE A 482 -18.84 -14.26 -2.70
C ILE A 482 -18.88 -15.21 -3.91
N THR A 483 -17.71 -15.69 -4.33
CA THR A 483 -17.58 -16.65 -5.43
C THR A 483 -18.53 -17.83 -5.24
N PRO A 484 -19.33 -18.21 -6.26
CA PRO A 484 -20.21 -19.37 -6.16
C PRO A 484 -19.45 -20.64 -5.79
N GLY A 485 -19.99 -21.41 -4.84
CA GLY A 485 -19.39 -22.68 -4.38
C GLY A 485 -18.55 -22.57 -3.12
N THR A 486 -18.31 -21.37 -2.59
CA THR A 486 -17.71 -21.17 -1.26
C THR A 486 -18.55 -20.22 -0.41
N ASP A 487 -18.46 -20.39 0.91
CA ASP A 487 -19.00 -19.45 1.90
C ASP A 487 -17.92 -18.51 2.45
N ASN A 488 -16.66 -18.70 2.08
CA ASN A 488 -15.51 -17.96 2.56
C ASN A 488 -15.10 -16.88 1.57
N LEU A 489 -15.14 -15.61 2.02
CA LEU A 489 -14.64 -14.49 1.24
C LEU A 489 -13.12 -14.43 1.29
N GLY A 490 -12.54 -14.53 2.49
CA GLY A 490 -11.12 -14.35 2.71
C GLY A 490 -10.33 -15.66 2.68
N THR A 491 -9.14 -15.58 2.10
CA THR A 491 -8.15 -16.67 2.16
C THR A 491 -6.76 -16.10 2.45
N VAL A 492 -5.93 -16.92 3.12
CA VAL A 492 -4.47 -16.73 3.10
C VAL A 492 -3.89 -17.92 2.38
N ARG A 493 -3.18 -17.67 1.28
CA ARG A 493 -2.58 -18.71 0.45
C ARG A 493 -1.07 -18.62 0.49
N ALA A 494 -0.42 -19.76 0.72
CA ALA A 494 1.02 -19.91 0.64
C ALA A 494 1.39 -20.53 -0.71
N VAL A 495 2.25 -19.85 -1.47
CA VAL A 495 2.65 -20.23 -2.82
C VAL A 495 4.17 -20.31 -2.89
N SER A 496 4.73 -21.42 -3.32
CA SER A 496 6.17 -21.56 -3.54
C SER A 496 6.65 -20.62 -4.64
N ALA A 497 7.68 -19.81 -4.36
CA ALA A 497 8.29 -18.94 -5.36
C ALA A 497 9.06 -19.72 -6.43
N GLU A 498 9.55 -20.92 -6.10
CA GLU A 498 10.26 -21.82 -7.02
C GLU A 498 9.31 -22.54 -7.97
N THR A 499 8.26 -23.18 -7.40
CA THR A 499 7.43 -24.14 -8.13
C THR A 499 6.04 -23.62 -8.49
N GLY A 500 5.61 -22.51 -7.92
CA GLY A 500 4.25 -22.00 -8.09
C GLY A 500 3.16 -22.82 -7.39
N ARG A 501 3.53 -23.90 -6.68
CA ARG A 501 2.59 -24.76 -5.96
C ARG A 501 1.98 -24.06 -4.77
N THR A 502 0.72 -24.37 -4.49
CA THR A 502 0.08 -24.00 -3.22
C THR A 502 0.50 -24.98 -2.13
N GLU A 503 1.26 -24.48 -1.14
CA GLU A 503 1.73 -25.30 -0.02
C GLU A 503 0.64 -25.47 1.05
N TRP A 504 -0.11 -24.40 1.34
CA TRP A 504 -1.27 -24.44 2.22
C TRP A 504 -2.26 -23.30 1.93
N LEU A 505 -3.47 -23.46 2.44
CA LEU A 505 -4.58 -22.53 2.29
C LEU A 505 -5.34 -22.42 3.61
N PHE A 506 -5.50 -21.19 4.12
CA PHE A 506 -6.41 -20.86 5.20
C PHE A 506 -7.62 -20.11 4.64
N GLU A 507 -8.82 -20.50 5.08
CA GLU A 507 -10.07 -19.88 4.62
C GLU A 507 -10.86 -19.30 5.79
N THR A 508 -11.49 -18.15 5.57
CA THR A 508 -12.33 -17.48 6.57
C THR A 508 -13.49 -16.72 5.93
N ARG A 509 -14.57 -16.57 6.68
CA ARG A 509 -15.77 -15.82 6.22
C ARG A 509 -15.46 -14.36 5.91
N ALA A 510 -14.59 -13.72 6.68
CA ALA A 510 -14.18 -12.34 6.49
C ALA A 510 -13.04 -12.21 5.49
N GLY A 511 -13.01 -11.09 4.74
CA GLY A 511 -11.87 -10.76 3.88
C GLY A 511 -10.57 -10.67 4.69
N THR A 512 -9.51 -11.30 4.22
CA THR A 512 -8.17 -11.24 4.83
C THR A 512 -7.46 -9.96 4.47
N MET A 513 -6.57 -9.52 5.35
CA MET A 513 -5.80 -8.27 5.26
C MET A 513 -4.30 -8.55 5.19
N SER A 514 -3.50 -7.49 5.10
CA SER A 514 -2.05 -7.57 4.92
C SER A 514 -1.36 -8.51 5.91
N VAL A 515 -0.28 -9.15 5.45
CA VAL A 515 0.50 -10.09 6.25
C VAL A 515 1.97 -9.67 6.33
N VAL A 516 2.67 -10.16 7.37
CA VAL A 516 4.12 -10.05 7.56
C VAL A 516 4.68 -11.40 7.97
N ALA A 517 5.84 -11.77 7.43
CA ALA A 517 6.57 -12.97 7.81
C ALA A 517 7.70 -12.65 8.80
N THR A 518 8.02 -13.57 9.71
CA THR A 518 9.11 -13.37 10.68
C THR A 518 10.07 -14.57 10.75
N GLY A 519 11.30 -14.28 11.20
CA GLY A 519 12.33 -15.31 11.43
C GLY A 519 11.96 -16.36 12.48
N GLY A 520 10.94 -16.09 13.30
CA GLY A 520 10.38 -17.05 14.24
C GLY A 520 9.49 -18.13 13.63
N GLY A 521 9.38 -18.17 12.30
CA GLY A 521 8.54 -19.13 11.58
C GLY A 521 7.06 -18.81 11.64
N LEU A 522 6.71 -17.53 11.72
CA LEU A 522 5.34 -17.06 11.88
C LEU A 522 4.93 -16.11 10.74
N ILE A 523 3.65 -16.18 10.38
CA ILE A 523 2.98 -15.20 9.52
C ILE A 523 1.93 -14.49 10.37
N PHE A 524 2.07 -13.17 10.55
CA PHE A 524 1.06 -12.36 11.22
C PHE A 524 0.16 -11.70 10.19
N GLY A 525 -1.17 -11.78 10.40
CA GLY A 525 -2.15 -11.19 9.49
C GLY A 525 -3.52 -11.03 10.12
N GLY A 526 -4.29 -10.10 9.57
CA GLY A 526 -5.61 -9.79 10.09
C GLY A 526 -6.77 -10.12 9.14
N ASP A 527 -7.98 -9.79 9.58
CA ASP A 527 -9.17 -9.86 8.76
C ASP A 527 -10.13 -8.68 9.00
N ALA A 528 -11.13 -8.55 8.12
CA ALA A 528 -12.15 -7.51 8.18
C ALA A 528 -13.09 -7.64 9.40
N ASN A 529 -13.08 -8.77 10.11
CA ASN A 529 -13.85 -8.99 11.35
C ASN A 529 -13.07 -8.63 12.62
N GLY A 530 -11.86 -8.07 12.45
CA GLY A 530 -11.01 -7.62 13.56
C GLY A 530 -10.16 -8.72 14.19
N ARG A 531 -10.07 -9.88 13.59
CA ARG A 531 -9.16 -10.93 14.04
C ARG A 531 -7.75 -10.64 13.58
N PHE A 532 -6.80 -10.68 14.50
CA PHE A 532 -5.37 -10.66 14.23
C PHE A 532 -4.78 -11.99 14.67
N ARG A 533 -4.03 -12.65 13.79
CA ARG A 533 -3.56 -14.04 13.96
C ARG A 533 -2.07 -14.16 13.72
N ALA A 534 -1.48 -15.16 14.36
CA ALA A 534 -0.20 -15.72 13.98
C ALA A 534 -0.42 -17.14 13.43
N PHE A 535 0.04 -17.36 12.21
CA PHE A 535 0.01 -18.66 11.54
C PHE A 535 1.40 -19.28 11.56
N ASP A 536 1.46 -20.59 11.65
CA ASP A 536 2.67 -21.34 11.33
C ASP A 536 2.99 -21.18 9.82
N HIS A 537 4.21 -20.77 9.48
CA HIS A 537 4.58 -20.44 8.11
C HIS A 537 4.64 -21.67 7.17
N GLU A 538 4.80 -22.91 7.72
CA GLU A 538 4.88 -24.14 6.94
C GLU A 538 3.51 -24.79 6.71
N THR A 539 2.58 -24.64 7.68
CA THR A 539 1.32 -25.40 7.70
C THR A 539 0.07 -24.55 7.60
N GLY A 540 0.16 -23.24 7.86
CA GLY A 540 -1.01 -22.35 7.94
C GLY A 540 -1.87 -22.56 9.20
N GLU A 541 -1.42 -23.38 10.18
CA GLU A 541 -2.11 -23.55 11.46
C GLU A 541 -2.13 -22.21 12.23
N VAL A 542 -3.29 -21.86 12.80
CA VAL A 542 -3.41 -20.67 13.66
C VAL A 542 -2.87 -21.03 15.06
N LEU A 543 -1.71 -20.47 15.39
CA LEU A 543 -1.03 -20.70 16.68
C LEU A 543 -1.46 -19.68 17.75
N TRP A 544 -1.92 -18.49 17.33
CA TRP A 544 -2.39 -17.43 18.23
C TRP A 544 -3.41 -16.55 17.51
N GLU A 545 -4.39 -16.07 18.25
CA GLU A 545 -5.44 -15.17 17.73
C GLU A 545 -5.95 -14.21 18.81
N ILE A 546 -6.21 -12.95 18.42
CA ILE A 546 -6.90 -11.95 19.22
C ILE A 546 -7.93 -11.21 18.37
N ASN A 547 -9.04 -10.73 19.01
CA ASN A 547 -9.99 -9.85 18.34
C ASN A 547 -9.76 -8.40 18.79
N LEU A 548 -9.45 -7.52 17.85
CA LEU A 548 -9.18 -6.09 18.05
C LEU A 548 -10.44 -5.22 17.90
N GLY A 549 -11.58 -5.82 17.52
CA GLY A 549 -12.88 -5.17 17.48
C GLY A 549 -13.18 -4.32 16.26
N SER A 550 -12.18 -4.04 15.41
CA SER A 550 -12.31 -3.31 14.14
C SER A 550 -11.46 -3.99 13.07
N PRO A 551 -11.71 -3.78 11.77
CA PRO A 551 -10.90 -4.38 10.69
C PRO A 551 -9.42 -4.13 10.91
N VAL A 552 -8.61 -5.17 10.77
CA VAL A 552 -7.16 -5.09 10.92
C VAL A 552 -6.57 -4.64 9.58
N SER A 553 -6.82 -3.38 9.20
CA SER A 553 -6.51 -2.83 7.88
C SER A 553 -5.07 -2.36 7.71
N GLY A 554 -4.29 -2.28 8.80
CA GLY A 554 -2.89 -1.88 8.72
C GLY A 554 -1.97 -2.97 8.18
N TYR A 555 -0.78 -2.54 7.81
CA TYR A 555 0.32 -3.43 7.43
C TYR A 555 1.09 -3.79 8.69
N PRO A 556 1.06 -5.05 9.15
CA PRO A 556 1.79 -5.42 10.36
C PRO A 556 3.29 -5.30 10.13
N ILE A 557 4.00 -4.87 11.19
CA ILE A 557 5.46 -4.78 11.23
C ILE A 557 6.02 -5.53 12.43
N ALA A 558 7.28 -5.96 12.34
CA ALA A 558 8.03 -6.54 13.46
C ALA A 558 9.32 -5.76 13.66
N PHE A 559 9.55 -5.25 14.85
CA PHE A 559 10.73 -4.44 15.20
C PHE A 559 11.27 -4.83 16.58
N ALA A 560 12.45 -4.31 16.94
CA ALA A 560 13.01 -4.55 18.26
C ALA A 560 13.52 -3.25 18.92
N VAL A 561 13.36 -3.17 20.24
CA VAL A 561 13.94 -2.12 21.08
C VAL A 561 14.64 -2.78 22.27
N ASP A 562 15.88 -2.40 22.53
CA ASP A 562 16.70 -2.98 23.61
C ASP A 562 16.78 -4.53 23.57
N GLY A 563 16.73 -5.12 22.37
CA GLY A 563 16.79 -6.57 22.14
C GLY A 563 15.45 -7.31 22.36
N LYS A 564 14.37 -6.63 22.71
CA LYS A 564 13.01 -7.19 22.82
C LYS A 564 12.24 -6.96 21.53
N GLN A 565 11.63 -8.04 21.01
CA GLN A 565 10.83 -8.00 19.79
C GLN A 565 9.39 -7.51 20.06
N TYR A 566 8.87 -6.71 19.13
CA TYR A 566 7.50 -6.21 19.11
C TYR A 566 6.85 -6.51 17.76
N ILE A 567 5.54 -6.73 17.80
CA ILE A 567 4.67 -6.78 16.61
C ILE A 567 3.69 -5.61 16.70
N ALA A 568 3.66 -4.76 15.70
CA ALA A 568 2.71 -3.65 15.63
C ALA A 568 1.75 -3.83 14.45
N VAL A 569 0.48 -3.48 14.66
CA VAL A 569 -0.55 -3.46 13.62
C VAL A 569 -1.64 -2.47 14.00
N ASN A 570 -2.27 -1.84 13.04
CA ASN A 570 -3.41 -0.97 13.29
C ASN A 570 -4.71 -1.51 12.71
N THR A 571 -5.80 -1.04 13.29
CA THR A 571 -7.16 -1.20 12.78
C THR A 571 -7.60 0.06 12.07
N GLY A 572 -8.70 -0.01 11.31
CA GLY A 572 -9.30 1.14 10.64
C GLY A 572 -10.53 0.79 9.82
N GLY A 573 -11.03 1.77 9.09
CA GLY A 573 -12.23 1.67 8.29
C GLY A 573 -12.07 0.96 6.94
N GLY A 574 -11.10 0.06 6.77
CA GLY A 574 -10.79 -0.62 5.51
C GLY A 574 -12.01 -1.07 4.69
N GLN A 575 -11.79 -1.39 3.44
CA GLN A 575 -12.86 -1.66 2.46
C GLN A 575 -13.89 -2.66 2.97
N SER A 576 -15.15 -2.37 2.68
CA SER A 576 -16.30 -3.09 3.19
C SER A 576 -16.21 -4.59 2.92
N SER A 577 -16.35 -5.38 3.99
CA SER A 577 -16.66 -6.78 3.86
C SER A 577 -17.91 -6.97 2.99
N MET A 578 -17.83 -7.84 1.97
CA MET A 578 -18.99 -8.23 1.17
C MET A 578 -19.94 -9.17 1.94
N THR A 579 -19.66 -9.42 3.20
CA THR A 579 -20.51 -10.19 4.10
C THR A 579 -21.35 -9.21 4.91
N PRO A 580 -22.65 -9.00 4.60
CA PRO A 580 -23.49 -7.98 5.25
C PRO A 580 -23.64 -8.15 6.77
N GLU A 581 -23.46 -9.37 7.25
CA GLU A 581 -23.47 -9.70 8.68
C GLU A 581 -22.24 -9.16 9.43
N LEU A 582 -21.13 -8.96 8.71
CA LEU A 582 -19.93 -8.35 9.26
C LEU A 582 -20.00 -6.84 9.06
N ARG A 583 -20.53 -6.15 10.05
CA ARG A 583 -20.57 -4.68 10.10
C ARG A 583 -19.54 -4.17 11.09
N PRO A 584 -18.24 -4.21 10.75
CA PRO A 584 -17.19 -3.82 11.66
C PRO A 584 -17.32 -2.34 12.02
N SER A 585 -16.94 -2.01 13.25
CA SER A 585 -16.73 -0.61 13.63
C SER A 585 -15.56 -0.03 12.81
N ARG A 586 -15.43 1.29 12.80
CA ARG A 586 -14.35 1.99 12.09
C ARG A 586 -13.35 2.60 13.06
N GLY A 587 -13.12 1.94 14.20
CA GLY A 587 -12.14 2.41 15.19
C GLY A 587 -10.72 2.26 14.63
N THR A 588 -9.97 3.37 14.63
CA THR A 588 -8.59 3.42 14.13
C THR A 588 -7.65 3.48 15.31
N ASN A 589 -6.99 2.37 15.60
CA ASN A 589 -6.05 2.25 16.72
C ASN A 589 -4.80 1.49 16.27
N LEU A 590 -3.65 1.90 16.78
CA LEU A 590 -2.41 1.14 16.72
C LEU A 590 -2.32 0.23 17.95
N TYR A 591 -1.98 -1.02 17.74
CA TYR A 591 -1.77 -2.02 18.77
C TYR A 591 -0.36 -2.56 18.68
N VAL A 592 0.32 -2.69 19.83
CA VAL A 592 1.66 -3.27 19.89
C VAL A 592 1.68 -4.43 20.87
N PHE A 593 2.31 -5.50 20.45
CA PHE A 593 2.38 -6.77 21.16
C PHE A 593 3.82 -7.16 21.42
N ALA A 594 4.09 -7.83 22.55
CA ALA A 594 5.37 -8.43 22.90
C ALA A 594 5.15 -9.62 23.82
N LEU A 595 6.19 -10.42 24.00
CA LEU A 595 6.21 -11.46 25.05
C LEU A 595 6.25 -10.81 26.44
N PRO A 596 5.73 -11.48 27.48
CA PRO A 596 5.94 -11.07 28.87
C PRO A 596 7.43 -10.98 29.22
N ASP A 597 7.77 -10.12 30.23
CA ASP A 597 9.12 -10.03 30.78
C ASP A 597 9.47 -11.28 31.60
#